data_b695127f97b0057676314bac1243c0a0
#
_entry.id   b695127f97b0057676314bac1243c0a0
#
_cell.length_a   1.000
_cell.length_b   1.000
_cell.length_c   1.000
_cell.angle_alpha   90.00
_cell.angle_beta   90.00
_cell.angle_gamma   90.00
#
_symmetry.space_group_name_H-M   'P 1'
#
loop_
_entity.id
_entity.type
_entity.pdbx_description
1 polymer ?
#
loop_
_entity_poly.entity_id
_entity_poly.type
_entity_poly.pdbx_seq_one_letter_code
_entity_poly.pdbx_strand_id
1 'polypeptide(L)'
;MTALACWLTLTIAALAPSWTQFRIGPENNAVVAGDLQTAWRLETGGQISASPTVVDGTLYVGNNVGFLYAIDAASGRVVWRAKVVNPLMSAPLVYGDVVIVGEGDPTSRGSSPSEPIMVGQGPSALIAFDRSNGETRWQIPLKGSAMPTPAIVDGLLVDHDGAGWINGVDPMTGTIRYARWIGSMASMTAALPIGEGDFVTTGVGINAVWRLHADEGSIVWRSLFSRGASGIGDCPPVSDGSRIYCDYVAPVLPDSSTIVGDLAVERVYALRATDGTLTWDVALESGSLPERNEAAIPLLSDGLLYLGSALTPWMHALDVESGMLVWEKRIRGAVKGGVVDVNGIVYFGDLGGYLWALNAKTGRVVGDKYMHTAFNVGSPIVDGHTLIIGSDSGAVIAIPLSAIRASHDS
;
A
#
# COMPACT_ATOMS: atom_id res chain seq x y z
N MET A 1 26.99 58.12 -13.15
CA MET A 1 26.88 57.21 -12.02
C MET A 1 25.64 56.32 -12.25
N THR A 2 25.83 55.17 -12.87
CA THR A 2 24.78 54.21 -13.21
C THR A 2 24.85 53.08 -12.18
N ALA A 3 23.79 52.95 -11.37
CA ALA A 3 23.67 51.91 -10.37
C ALA A 3 23.25 50.61 -11.05
N LEU A 4 24.10 49.56 -10.95
CA LEU A 4 23.81 48.21 -11.35
C LEU A 4 22.95 47.57 -10.25
N ALA A 5 21.67 47.29 -10.52
CA ALA A 5 20.82 46.48 -9.64
C ALA A 5 21.12 45.02 -9.88
N CYS A 6 21.76 44.37 -8.90
CA CYS A 6 21.99 42.93 -8.88
C CYS A 6 20.72 42.25 -8.40
N TRP A 7 20.00 41.57 -9.32
CA TRP A 7 18.87 40.73 -8.96
C TRP A 7 19.43 39.38 -8.45
N LEU A 8 19.37 39.13 -7.13
CA LEU A 8 19.53 37.81 -6.57
C LEU A 8 18.26 37.03 -6.89
N THR A 9 18.33 36.12 -7.86
CA THR A 9 17.33 35.06 -8.01
C THR A 9 17.55 34.05 -6.88
N LEU A 10 16.72 34.13 -5.84
CA LEU A 10 16.58 33.01 -4.91
C LEU A 10 15.94 31.84 -5.68
N THR A 11 16.72 30.89 -6.11
CA THR A 11 16.23 29.55 -6.46
C THR A 11 15.77 28.91 -5.14
N ILE A 12 14.46 28.94 -4.89
CA ILE A 12 13.85 28.05 -3.91
C ILE A 12 14.07 26.64 -4.49
N ALA A 13 15.04 25.92 -3.95
CA ALA A 13 15.11 24.50 -4.19
C ALA A 13 13.74 23.92 -3.77
N ALA A 14 12.98 23.42 -4.72
CA ALA A 14 11.77 22.67 -4.40
C ALA A 14 12.22 21.55 -3.46
N LEU A 15 11.72 21.58 -2.22
CA LEU A 15 11.90 20.45 -1.29
C LEU A 15 11.41 19.24 -2.05
N ALA A 16 12.26 18.24 -2.20
CA ALA A 16 11.89 16.98 -2.78
C ALA A 16 10.62 16.46 -2.06
N PRO A 17 9.64 15.93 -2.77
CA PRO A 17 8.40 15.50 -2.16
C PRO A 17 8.71 14.48 -1.06
N SER A 18 8.35 14.81 0.18
CA SER A 18 8.34 13.85 1.26
C SER A 18 7.27 12.79 0.94
N TRP A 19 7.61 11.51 1.15
CA TRP A 19 6.67 10.40 0.93
C TRP A 19 5.73 10.30 2.13
N THR A 20 4.70 11.14 2.16
CA THR A 20 3.84 11.35 3.33
C THR A 20 2.67 10.38 3.44
N GLN A 21 2.44 9.57 2.41
CA GLN A 21 1.38 8.57 2.38
C GLN A 21 1.77 7.36 1.51
N PHE A 22 0.99 6.29 1.64
CA PHE A 22 1.19 5.08 0.86
C PHE A 22 1.18 5.39 -0.64
N ARG A 23 2.24 4.98 -1.34
CA ARG A 23 2.38 5.09 -2.79
C ARG A 23 2.14 6.51 -3.35
N ILE A 24 2.65 7.53 -2.66
CA ILE A 24 2.73 8.95 -3.05
C ILE A 24 1.40 9.69 -2.96
N GLY A 25 0.33 9.20 -3.56
CA GLY A 25 -0.91 9.96 -3.76
C GLY A 25 -2.16 9.13 -3.49
N PRO A 26 -3.32 9.79 -3.42
CA PRO A 26 -4.60 9.14 -3.14
C PRO A 26 -5.03 8.17 -4.24
N GLU A 27 -4.45 8.24 -5.43
CA GLU A 27 -4.68 7.35 -6.56
C GLU A 27 -3.83 6.07 -6.48
N ASN A 28 -2.86 5.98 -5.56
CA ASN A 28 -1.87 4.89 -5.44
C ASN A 28 -0.99 4.69 -6.68
N ASN A 29 -0.74 5.73 -7.48
CA ASN A 29 0.17 5.63 -8.61
C ASN A 29 1.61 5.98 -8.20
N ALA A 30 2.38 4.99 -7.80
CA ALA A 30 3.73 5.16 -7.28
C ALA A 30 4.77 5.38 -8.39
N VAL A 31 4.70 6.52 -9.06
CA VAL A 31 5.63 6.92 -10.11
C VAL A 31 6.41 8.17 -9.68
N VAL A 32 7.72 8.06 -9.61
CA VAL A 32 8.65 9.16 -9.36
C VAL A 32 9.16 9.68 -10.70
N ALA A 33 9.07 10.99 -10.89
CA ALA A 33 9.57 11.63 -12.10
C ALA A 33 11.10 11.58 -12.13
N GLY A 34 11.67 11.24 -13.26
CA GLY A 34 13.12 11.14 -13.46
C GLY A 34 13.48 10.42 -14.75
N ASP A 35 14.75 10.13 -14.90
CA ASP A 35 15.31 9.43 -16.05
C ASP A 35 16.06 8.14 -15.67
N LEU A 36 15.88 7.64 -14.46
CA LEU A 36 16.53 6.44 -13.96
C LEU A 36 16.24 5.26 -14.90
N GLN A 37 17.30 4.67 -15.44
CA GLN A 37 17.23 3.47 -16.27
C GLN A 37 18.32 2.50 -15.81
N THR A 38 17.97 1.56 -14.96
CA THR A 38 18.92 0.62 -14.36
C THR A 38 18.33 -0.78 -14.22
N ALA A 39 19.21 -1.77 -14.05
CA ALA A 39 18.85 -3.13 -13.74
C ALA A 39 19.78 -3.69 -12.67
N TRP A 40 19.20 -4.09 -11.54
CA TRP A 40 19.93 -4.77 -10.47
C TRP A 40 18.98 -5.66 -9.66
N ARG A 41 19.57 -6.58 -8.89
CA ARG A 41 18.87 -7.45 -7.96
C ARG A 41 19.67 -7.52 -6.66
N LEU A 42 18.99 -7.29 -5.54
CA LEU A 42 19.57 -7.39 -4.19
C LEU A 42 18.81 -8.44 -3.38
N GLU A 43 19.53 -9.45 -2.89
CA GLU A 43 18.98 -10.45 -1.97
C GLU A 43 19.03 -9.93 -0.54
N THR A 44 17.87 -9.82 0.13
CA THR A 44 17.75 -9.32 1.50
C THR A 44 17.70 -10.43 2.56
N GLY A 45 17.53 -11.67 2.13
CA GLY A 45 17.48 -12.84 3.00
C GLY A 45 16.15 -13.08 3.70
N GLY A 46 15.09 -12.33 3.34
CA GLY A 46 13.74 -12.52 3.87
C GLY A 46 12.69 -11.99 2.91
N GLN A 47 11.54 -12.68 2.81
CA GLN A 47 10.41 -12.26 1.97
C GLN A 47 10.12 -10.75 2.13
N ILE A 48 9.76 -10.09 1.04
CA ILE A 48 9.41 -8.67 1.03
C ILE A 48 7.92 -8.53 0.74
N SER A 49 7.16 -8.19 1.78
CA SER A 49 5.72 -7.88 1.69
C SER A 49 5.47 -6.37 1.68
N ALA A 50 6.44 -5.58 2.12
CA ALA A 50 6.36 -4.13 2.11
C ALA A 50 6.52 -3.57 0.68
N SER A 51 5.71 -2.58 0.33
CA SER A 51 5.96 -1.78 -0.87
C SER A 51 7.18 -0.89 -0.65
N PRO A 52 8.10 -0.79 -1.62
CA PRO A 52 9.25 0.09 -1.49
C PRO A 52 8.87 1.57 -1.60
N THR A 53 9.74 2.45 -1.10
CA THR A 53 9.61 3.90 -1.16
C THR A 53 10.90 4.52 -1.66
N VAL A 54 10.84 5.44 -2.63
CA VAL A 54 12.03 6.15 -3.17
C VAL A 54 11.93 7.63 -2.88
N VAL A 55 12.94 8.18 -2.22
CA VAL A 55 13.07 9.64 -2.01
C VAL A 55 14.52 10.03 -2.23
N ASP A 56 14.75 11.05 -3.06
CA ASP A 56 16.08 11.60 -3.38
C ASP A 56 17.09 10.53 -3.83
N GLY A 57 16.66 9.58 -4.68
CA GLY A 57 17.50 8.50 -5.21
C GLY A 57 17.85 7.41 -4.19
N THR A 58 17.27 7.46 -2.99
CA THR A 58 17.40 6.40 -1.98
C THR A 58 16.11 5.60 -1.90
N LEU A 59 16.21 4.30 -2.07
CA LEU A 59 15.15 3.33 -1.91
C LEU A 59 15.13 2.80 -0.48
N TYR A 60 13.96 2.81 0.15
CA TYR A 60 13.71 2.20 1.46
C TYR A 60 12.77 1.01 1.32
N VAL A 61 13.10 -0.10 1.98
CA VAL A 61 12.25 -1.30 1.97
C VAL A 61 12.48 -2.16 3.21
N GLY A 62 11.39 -2.64 3.81
CA GLY A 62 11.40 -3.62 4.89
C GLY A 62 11.30 -5.05 4.39
N ASN A 63 11.75 -6.03 5.20
CA ASN A 63 11.51 -7.44 4.93
C ASN A 63 10.91 -8.17 6.14
N ASN A 64 10.39 -9.39 5.90
CA ASN A 64 9.68 -10.18 6.90
C ASN A 64 10.60 -10.82 7.97
N VAL A 65 11.92 -10.68 7.85
CA VAL A 65 12.86 -11.05 8.90
C VAL A 65 13.37 -9.84 9.70
N GLY A 66 12.73 -8.68 9.55
CA GLY A 66 12.94 -7.49 10.37
C GLY A 66 14.19 -6.67 10.00
N PHE A 67 14.57 -6.61 8.74
CA PHE A 67 15.55 -5.64 8.26
C PHE A 67 14.89 -4.53 7.46
N LEU A 68 15.22 -3.28 7.80
CA LEU A 68 15.01 -2.10 6.97
C LEU A 68 16.30 -1.81 6.20
N TYR A 69 16.16 -1.62 4.89
CA TYR A 69 17.28 -1.27 4.02
C TYR A 69 17.10 0.14 3.45
N ALA A 70 18.19 0.90 3.40
CA ALA A 70 18.34 2.05 2.51
C ALA A 70 19.32 1.65 1.40
N ILE A 71 18.88 1.80 0.16
CA ILE A 71 19.56 1.31 -1.03
C ILE A 71 19.70 2.47 -2.00
N ASP A 72 20.86 2.65 -2.59
CA ASP A 72 21.04 3.56 -3.73
C ASP A 72 20.25 3.03 -4.91
N ALA A 73 19.21 3.76 -5.35
CA ALA A 73 18.26 3.30 -6.35
C ALA A 73 18.90 3.06 -7.72
N ALA A 74 19.97 3.77 -8.03
CA ALA A 74 20.66 3.65 -9.32
C ALA A 74 21.53 2.39 -9.40
N SER A 75 22.18 2.01 -8.31
CA SER A 75 23.17 0.92 -8.30
C SER A 75 22.72 -0.35 -7.57
N GLY A 76 21.67 -0.30 -6.75
CA GLY A 76 21.28 -1.39 -5.86
C GLY A 76 22.23 -1.61 -4.66
N ARG A 77 23.18 -0.69 -4.44
CA ARG A 77 24.12 -0.76 -3.34
C ARG A 77 23.44 -0.38 -2.02
N VAL A 78 23.58 -1.22 -1.00
CA VAL A 78 23.09 -0.91 0.35
C VAL A 78 23.90 0.27 0.92
N VAL A 79 23.20 1.34 1.27
CA VAL A 79 23.75 2.52 1.96
C VAL A 79 23.86 2.22 3.45
N TRP A 80 22.76 1.79 4.05
CA TRP A 80 22.69 1.30 5.42
C TRP A 80 21.58 0.26 5.56
N ARG A 81 21.60 -0.49 6.66
CA ARG A 81 20.50 -1.36 7.08
C ARG A 81 20.34 -1.30 8.59
N ALA A 82 19.09 -1.37 9.04
CA ALA A 82 18.74 -1.46 10.45
C ALA A 82 18.01 -2.78 10.73
N LYS A 83 18.15 -3.31 11.95
CA LYS A 83 17.51 -4.56 12.38
C LYS A 83 16.51 -4.26 13.48
N VAL A 84 15.30 -4.80 13.34
CA VAL A 84 14.23 -4.81 14.35
C VAL A 84 13.89 -6.25 14.74
N VAL A 85 13.00 -6.44 15.70
CA VAL A 85 12.68 -7.77 16.23
C VAL A 85 11.73 -8.53 15.30
N ASN A 86 10.66 -7.86 14.83
CA ASN A 86 9.57 -8.46 14.07
C ASN A 86 9.59 -8.07 12.59
N PRO A 87 8.75 -8.70 11.75
CA PRO A 87 8.57 -8.33 10.35
C PRO A 87 8.30 -6.84 10.15
N LEU A 88 8.83 -6.30 9.06
CA LEU A 88 8.53 -4.98 8.53
C LEU A 88 7.66 -5.16 7.28
N MET A 89 6.34 -5.03 7.44
CA MET A 89 5.36 -5.25 6.39
C MET A 89 4.71 -3.95 5.90
N SER A 90 4.76 -2.87 6.70
CA SER A 90 4.35 -1.53 6.28
C SER A 90 5.32 -0.95 5.25
N ALA A 91 4.82 -0.14 4.31
CA ALA A 91 5.68 0.63 3.44
C ALA A 91 6.43 1.70 4.26
N PRO A 92 7.75 1.89 4.06
CA PRO A 92 8.48 2.95 4.73
C PRO A 92 7.92 4.33 4.37
N LEU A 93 7.69 5.17 5.39
CA LEU A 93 7.25 6.55 5.23
C LEU A 93 8.44 7.48 5.51
N VAL A 94 8.72 8.41 4.60
CA VAL A 94 9.80 9.39 4.76
C VAL A 94 9.20 10.75 5.12
N TYR A 95 9.67 11.32 6.23
CA TYR A 95 9.29 12.65 6.67
C TYR A 95 10.51 13.42 7.20
N GLY A 96 10.88 14.48 6.50
CA GLY A 96 12.10 15.23 6.83
C GLY A 96 13.35 14.34 6.79
N ASP A 97 14.04 14.22 7.93
CA ASP A 97 15.27 13.44 8.11
C ASP A 97 15.05 12.05 8.75
N VAL A 98 13.78 11.61 8.83
CA VAL A 98 13.45 10.29 9.37
C VAL A 98 12.76 9.39 8.36
N VAL A 99 12.98 8.07 8.53
CA VAL A 99 12.23 6.99 7.87
C VAL A 99 11.45 6.25 8.94
N ILE A 100 10.12 6.21 8.80
CA ILE A 100 9.21 5.62 9.77
C ILE A 100 8.67 4.32 9.21
N VAL A 101 8.67 3.26 10.02
CA VAL A 101 8.10 1.94 9.69
C VAL A 101 7.34 1.39 10.88
N GLY A 102 6.37 0.52 10.59
CA GLY A 102 5.74 -0.33 11.57
C GLY A 102 6.42 -1.69 11.65
N GLU A 103 6.77 -2.16 12.85
CA GLU A 103 7.10 -3.56 13.09
C GLU A 103 5.93 -4.28 13.73
N GLY A 104 5.65 -5.51 13.28
CA GLY A 104 4.59 -6.29 13.86
C GLY A 104 4.55 -7.73 13.37
N ASP A 105 4.12 -8.62 14.26
CA ASP A 105 3.91 -10.03 13.97
C ASP A 105 2.49 -10.21 13.42
N PRO A 106 2.31 -10.83 12.23
CA PRO A 106 1.01 -11.06 11.63
C PRO A 106 0.19 -12.16 12.31
N THR A 107 0.72 -12.85 13.34
CA THR A 107 -0.04 -13.90 14.01
C THR A 107 -1.15 -13.31 14.88
N SER A 108 -2.39 -13.72 14.60
CA SER A 108 -3.50 -13.44 15.49
C SER A 108 -3.41 -14.31 16.74
N ARG A 109 -3.41 -13.71 17.93
CA ARG A 109 -3.67 -14.46 19.17
C ARG A 109 -5.16 -14.48 19.45
N GLY A 110 -5.68 -15.71 19.60
CA GLY A 110 -7.06 -16.03 19.87
C GLY A 110 -7.78 -15.04 20.77
N SER A 111 -8.43 -14.15 20.16
CA SER A 111 -9.58 -13.45 20.68
C SER A 111 -10.81 -14.27 20.25
N SER A 112 -11.90 -14.06 20.92
CA SER A 112 -13.20 -14.54 20.51
C SER A 112 -13.39 -14.25 18.99
N PRO A 113 -14.06 -15.12 18.21
CA PRO A 113 -14.46 -14.80 16.86
C PRO A 113 -15.22 -13.50 16.69
N SER A 114 -15.71 -12.93 17.81
CA SER A 114 -16.41 -11.65 17.86
C SER A 114 -15.48 -10.44 18.03
N GLU A 115 -14.20 -10.63 18.35
CA GLU A 115 -13.21 -9.56 18.58
C GLU A 115 -11.82 -10.00 18.06
N PRO A 116 -11.64 -10.10 16.75
CA PRO A 116 -10.32 -10.42 16.21
C PRO A 116 -9.35 -9.30 16.52
N ILE A 117 -8.23 -9.63 17.16
CA ILE A 117 -7.12 -8.71 17.37
C ILE A 117 -5.84 -9.34 16.84
N MET A 118 -5.04 -8.56 16.14
CA MET A 118 -3.75 -8.98 15.62
C MET A 118 -2.65 -8.34 16.45
N VAL A 119 -2.24 -9.03 17.50
CA VAL A 119 -1.24 -8.53 18.47
C VAL A 119 0.11 -9.24 18.37
N GLY A 120 0.18 -10.32 17.59
CA GLY A 120 1.41 -11.08 17.39
C GLY A 120 1.95 -11.77 18.65
N GLN A 121 3.14 -12.33 18.55
CA GLN A 121 3.86 -12.99 19.66
C GLN A 121 5.02 -12.14 20.21
N GLY A 122 5.34 -11.05 19.59
CA GLY A 122 6.45 -10.19 19.93
C GLY A 122 6.04 -8.70 20.02
N PRO A 123 7.01 -7.79 20.16
CA PRO A 123 6.73 -6.37 20.20
C PRO A 123 6.10 -5.89 18.89
N SER A 124 5.19 -4.93 19.01
CA SER A 124 4.68 -4.15 17.90
C SER A 124 5.00 -2.69 18.18
N ALA A 125 5.53 -1.99 17.19
CA ALA A 125 5.98 -0.61 17.38
C ALA A 125 5.95 0.18 16.08
N LEU A 126 5.79 1.49 16.19
CA LEU A 126 6.28 2.43 15.18
C LEU A 126 7.71 2.83 15.53
N ILE A 127 8.58 2.83 14.54
CA ILE A 127 10.01 3.11 14.71
C ILE A 127 10.43 4.12 13.65
N ALA A 128 11.10 5.19 14.08
CA ALA A 128 11.76 6.13 13.19
C ALA A 128 13.28 5.94 13.22
N PHE A 129 13.85 5.90 12.05
CA PHE A 129 15.30 5.81 11.83
C PHE A 129 15.80 7.12 11.22
N ASP A 130 17.01 7.51 11.58
CA ASP A 130 17.74 8.56 10.91
C ASP A 130 17.95 8.18 9.44
N ARG A 131 17.50 9.04 8.54
CA ARG A 131 17.52 8.82 7.10
C ARG A 131 18.94 8.64 6.55
N SER A 132 19.94 9.26 7.18
CA SER A 132 21.31 9.28 6.70
C SER A 132 22.12 8.04 7.07
N ASN A 133 21.83 7.41 8.23
CA ASN A 133 22.67 6.36 8.79
C ASN A 133 21.93 5.14 9.34
N GLY A 134 20.58 5.21 9.43
CA GLY A 134 19.75 4.10 9.93
C GLY A 134 19.77 3.94 11.45
N GLU A 135 20.29 4.89 12.23
CA GLU A 135 20.18 4.88 13.68
C GLU A 135 18.76 5.16 14.14
N THR A 136 18.31 4.45 15.17
CA THR A 136 16.96 4.68 15.73
C THR A 136 16.88 6.04 16.38
N ARG A 137 15.95 6.87 15.93
CA ARG A 137 15.62 8.18 16.49
C ARG A 137 14.61 8.08 17.62
N TRP A 138 13.56 7.31 17.39
CA TRP A 138 12.54 6.99 18.38
C TRP A 138 11.86 5.65 18.06
N GLN A 139 11.27 5.05 19.10
CA GLN A 139 10.43 3.85 19.00
C GLN A 139 9.30 3.96 20.01
N ILE A 140 8.07 3.72 19.57
CA ILE A 140 6.89 3.71 20.41
C ILE A 140 6.16 2.37 20.32
N PRO A 141 5.86 1.72 21.46
CA PRO A 141 5.10 0.48 21.44
C PRO A 141 3.64 0.73 21.07
N LEU A 142 3.07 -0.16 20.26
CA LEU A 142 1.65 -0.18 19.93
C LEU A 142 0.91 -1.30 20.65
N LYS A 143 -0.43 -1.22 20.66
CA LYS A 143 -1.30 -2.24 21.26
C LYS A 143 -1.48 -3.45 20.36
N GLY A 144 -1.48 -3.22 19.05
CA GLY A 144 -1.62 -4.22 18.03
C GLY A 144 -0.47 -4.20 17.03
N SER A 145 -0.48 -5.15 16.10
CA SER A 145 0.53 -5.26 15.07
C SER A 145 0.57 -4.02 14.18
N ALA A 146 1.75 -3.46 13.95
CA ALA A 146 1.95 -2.27 13.11
C ALA A 146 2.24 -2.66 11.66
N MET A 147 1.40 -3.50 11.07
CA MET A 147 1.50 -3.89 9.66
C MET A 147 0.92 -2.84 8.69
N PRO A 148 -0.16 -2.10 9.06
CA PRO A 148 -0.69 -1.04 8.21
C PRO A 148 0.36 0.03 7.94
N THR A 149 0.24 0.68 6.78
CA THR A 149 1.11 1.82 6.47
C THR A 149 0.49 3.09 7.02
N PRO A 150 1.21 3.82 7.91
CA PRO A 150 0.74 5.09 8.43
C PRO A 150 0.81 6.20 7.37
N ALA A 151 0.18 7.34 7.66
CA ALA A 151 0.27 8.53 6.81
C ALA A 151 0.57 9.79 7.63
N ILE A 152 1.04 10.84 6.96
CA ILE A 152 1.13 12.19 7.54
C ILE A 152 -0.07 13.02 7.07
N VAL A 153 -0.81 13.56 8.04
CA VAL A 153 -1.93 14.48 7.81
C VAL A 153 -1.68 15.73 8.64
N ASP A 154 -1.54 16.87 7.98
CA ASP A 154 -1.26 18.18 8.62
C ASP A 154 -0.09 18.14 9.62
N GLY A 155 0.97 17.40 9.26
CA GLY A 155 2.17 17.27 10.09
C GLY A 155 2.08 16.27 11.24
N LEU A 156 0.97 15.56 11.39
CA LEU A 156 0.77 14.49 12.37
C LEU A 156 0.82 13.13 11.67
N LEU A 157 1.56 12.18 12.22
CA LEU A 157 1.53 10.79 11.82
C LEU A 157 0.26 10.15 12.37
N VAL A 158 -0.56 9.58 11.49
CA VAL A 158 -1.74 8.79 11.85
C VAL A 158 -1.51 7.32 11.52
N ASP A 159 -1.84 6.44 12.47
CA ASP A 159 -1.64 5.01 12.39
C ASP A 159 -2.90 4.29 12.88
N HIS A 160 -3.20 3.14 12.28
CA HIS A 160 -4.28 2.24 12.68
C HIS A 160 -3.71 0.84 12.91
N ASP A 161 -3.67 0.39 14.16
CA ASP A 161 -3.00 -0.86 14.52
C ASP A 161 -3.92 -2.09 14.49
N GLY A 162 -3.29 -3.27 14.59
CA GLY A 162 -3.97 -4.56 14.57
C GLY A 162 -4.84 -4.88 15.80
N ALA A 163 -4.87 -4.01 16.81
CA ALA A 163 -5.77 -4.11 17.97
C ALA A 163 -6.92 -3.09 17.90
N GLY A 164 -7.02 -2.36 16.79
CA GLY A 164 -8.11 -1.40 16.56
C GLY A 164 -7.92 -0.05 17.22
N TRP A 165 -6.68 0.36 17.45
CA TRP A 165 -6.35 1.68 17.93
C TRP A 165 -5.94 2.60 16.80
N ILE A 166 -6.43 3.82 16.84
CA ILE A 166 -5.95 4.93 16.03
C ILE A 166 -4.99 5.73 16.89
N ASN A 167 -3.77 5.91 16.40
CA ASN A 167 -2.70 6.61 17.07
C ASN A 167 -2.34 7.88 16.28
N GLY A 168 -2.34 9.04 16.95
CA GLY A 168 -1.81 10.30 16.42
C GLY A 168 -0.45 10.57 17.06
N VAL A 169 0.60 10.67 16.26
CA VAL A 169 1.99 10.71 16.73
C VAL A 169 2.73 11.85 16.06
N ASP A 170 3.53 12.58 16.83
CA ASP A 170 4.48 13.54 16.27
C ASP A 170 5.57 12.79 15.51
N PRO A 171 5.70 12.96 14.17
CA PRO A 171 6.60 12.13 13.37
C PRO A 171 8.09 12.34 13.65
N MET A 172 8.46 13.50 14.21
CA MET A 172 9.86 13.82 14.49
C MET A 172 10.31 13.32 15.87
N THR A 173 9.39 13.26 16.83
CA THR A 173 9.73 12.95 18.24
C THR A 173 9.17 11.62 18.74
N GLY A 174 8.21 11.00 18.02
CA GLY A 174 7.48 9.83 18.50
C GLY A 174 6.50 10.12 19.63
N THR A 175 6.22 11.40 19.93
CA THR A 175 5.29 11.75 21.00
C THR A 175 3.85 11.41 20.59
N ILE A 176 3.21 10.51 21.33
CA ILE A 176 1.79 10.18 21.12
C ILE A 176 0.94 11.38 21.56
N ARG A 177 0.18 11.96 20.64
CA ARG A 177 -0.76 13.05 20.88
C ARG A 177 -2.10 12.53 21.38
N TYR A 178 -2.56 11.43 20.78
CA TYR A 178 -3.76 10.70 21.20
C TYR A 178 -3.65 9.23 20.83
N ALA A 179 -4.43 8.39 21.50
CA ALA A 179 -4.70 7.02 21.13
C ALA A 179 -6.20 6.75 21.34
N ARG A 180 -6.90 6.35 20.29
CA ARG A 180 -8.36 6.12 20.30
C ARG A 180 -8.69 4.72 19.81
N TRP A 181 -9.40 3.95 20.60
CA TRP A 181 -9.88 2.64 20.19
C TRP A 181 -11.18 2.76 19.40
N ILE A 182 -11.23 2.15 18.20
CA ILE A 182 -12.40 2.13 17.32
C ILE A 182 -12.99 0.72 17.17
N GLY A 183 -12.32 -0.31 17.70
CA GLY A 183 -12.80 -1.70 17.70
C GLY A 183 -12.74 -2.42 16.34
N SER A 184 -12.05 -1.85 15.38
CA SER A 184 -11.88 -2.40 14.04
C SER A 184 -10.39 -2.64 13.80
N MET A 185 -9.99 -3.87 13.56
CA MET A 185 -8.59 -4.27 13.37
C MET A 185 -8.11 -3.93 11.97
N ALA A 186 -6.98 -3.27 11.84
CA ALA A 186 -6.29 -3.10 10.57
C ALA A 186 -5.22 -4.18 10.35
N SER A 187 -5.03 -4.61 9.12
CA SER A 187 -4.04 -5.62 8.72
C SER A 187 -3.03 -5.03 7.75
N MET A 188 -3.26 -5.14 6.45
CA MET A 188 -2.34 -4.63 5.41
C MET A 188 -2.83 -3.33 4.76
N THR A 189 -3.83 -2.68 5.32
CA THR A 189 -4.35 -1.39 4.82
C THR A 189 -3.33 -0.26 4.96
N ALA A 190 -3.69 0.90 4.44
CA ALA A 190 -2.94 2.15 4.64
C ALA A 190 -3.89 3.28 5.03
N ALA A 191 -3.43 4.19 5.86
CA ALA A 191 -4.14 5.43 6.09
C ALA A 191 -4.10 6.30 4.83
N LEU A 192 -5.27 6.75 4.36
CA LEU A 192 -5.43 7.60 3.18
C LEU A 192 -5.78 9.02 3.63
N PRO A 193 -4.88 10.00 3.53
CA PRO A 193 -5.20 11.41 3.76
C PRO A 193 -6.29 11.87 2.79
N ILE A 194 -7.30 12.58 3.31
CA ILE A 194 -8.43 13.07 2.50
C ILE A 194 -8.96 14.41 3.03
N GLY A 195 -9.05 15.38 2.13
CA GLY A 195 -9.60 16.70 2.45
C GLY A 195 -8.89 17.42 3.59
N GLU A 196 -9.62 18.20 4.35
CA GLU A 196 -9.15 19.14 5.35
C GLU A 196 -8.83 18.45 6.69
N GLY A 197 -7.61 17.91 6.84
CA GLY A 197 -7.14 17.35 8.10
C GLY A 197 -7.73 15.99 8.48
N ASP A 198 -8.33 15.26 7.52
CA ASP A 198 -8.93 13.96 7.74
C ASP A 198 -8.13 12.84 7.07
N PHE A 199 -8.41 11.62 7.47
CA PHE A 199 -7.95 10.41 6.80
C PHE A 199 -9.01 9.32 6.79
N VAL A 200 -8.86 8.40 5.85
CA VAL A 200 -9.67 7.19 5.73
C VAL A 200 -8.82 5.98 6.05
N THR A 201 -9.40 5.02 6.75
CA THR A 201 -8.81 3.71 7.01
C THR A 201 -9.88 2.63 6.95
N THR A 202 -9.44 1.39 6.79
CA THR A 202 -10.31 0.21 6.67
C THR A 202 -9.98 -0.79 7.77
N GLY A 203 -10.94 -1.63 8.15
CA GLY A 203 -10.69 -2.62 9.19
C GLY A 203 -11.74 -3.70 9.29
N VAL A 204 -11.37 -4.80 9.95
CA VAL A 204 -12.18 -5.99 10.19
C VAL A 204 -12.51 -6.18 11.67
N GLY A 205 -13.45 -7.09 11.96
CA GLY A 205 -14.02 -7.25 13.28
C GLY A 205 -15.31 -6.42 13.38
N ILE A 206 -15.19 -5.11 13.46
CA ILE A 206 -16.21 -4.20 12.92
C ILE A 206 -15.80 -3.94 11.48
N ASN A 207 -16.38 -4.69 10.54
CA ASN A 207 -16.08 -4.57 9.12
C ASN A 207 -16.54 -3.20 8.62
N ALA A 208 -15.62 -2.27 8.47
CA ALA A 208 -15.96 -0.90 8.18
C ALA A 208 -14.83 -0.13 7.46
N VAL A 209 -15.27 0.90 6.76
CA VAL A 209 -14.43 2.03 6.33
C VAL A 209 -14.72 3.20 7.25
N TRP A 210 -13.68 3.85 7.73
CA TRP A 210 -13.75 4.95 8.67
C TRP A 210 -13.13 6.21 8.08
N ARG A 211 -13.77 7.36 8.22
CA ARG A 211 -13.17 8.66 8.07
C ARG A 211 -13.05 9.31 9.44
N LEU A 212 -11.85 9.78 9.77
CA LEU A 212 -11.51 10.33 11.08
C LEU A 212 -10.78 11.66 10.91
N HIS A 213 -10.96 12.56 11.88
CA HIS A 213 -10.10 13.73 12.04
C HIS A 213 -8.71 13.30 12.52
N ALA A 214 -7.65 13.80 11.86
CA ALA A 214 -6.28 13.40 12.16
C ALA A 214 -5.76 13.96 13.49
N ASP A 215 -6.24 15.13 13.93
CA ASP A 215 -5.75 15.85 15.11
C ASP A 215 -6.16 15.21 16.45
N GLU A 216 -7.30 14.51 16.48
CA GLU A 216 -7.85 13.89 17.71
C GLU A 216 -8.40 12.47 17.51
N GLY A 217 -8.42 11.95 16.28
CA GLY A 217 -8.93 10.62 15.92
C GLY A 217 -10.44 10.48 16.10
N SER A 218 -11.21 11.57 16.14
CA SER A 218 -12.68 11.51 16.23
C SER A 218 -13.28 11.07 14.89
N ILE A 219 -14.41 10.36 14.97
CA ILE A 219 -15.05 9.75 13.81
C ILE A 219 -15.89 10.81 13.10
N VAL A 220 -15.61 11.07 11.83
CA VAL A 220 -16.44 11.89 10.95
C VAL A 220 -17.62 11.05 10.45
N TRP A 221 -17.33 9.88 9.87
CA TRP A 221 -18.33 8.89 9.50
C TRP A 221 -17.72 7.46 9.46
N ARG A 222 -18.59 6.47 9.41
CA ARG A 222 -18.23 5.08 9.17
C ARG A 222 -19.23 4.41 8.25
N SER A 223 -18.76 3.58 7.33
CA SER A 223 -19.57 2.71 6.47
C SER A 223 -19.38 1.27 6.89
N LEU A 224 -20.47 0.61 7.27
CA LEU A 224 -20.46 -0.77 7.76
C LEU A 224 -20.70 -1.76 6.63
N PHE A 225 -19.96 -2.84 6.63
CA PHE A 225 -20.13 -3.99 5.74
C PHE A 225 -20.72 -5.17 6.50
N SER A 226 -21.22 -6.17 5.77
CA SER A 226 -21.82 -7.34 6.38
C SER A 226 -20.81 -8.10 7.27
N ARG A 227 -21.32 -8.84 8.26
CA ARG A 227 -20.45 -9.67 9.14
C ARG A 227 -19.74 -10.78 8.39
N GLY A 228 -20.26 -11.21 7.25
CA GLY A 228 -19.64 -12.21 6.39
C GLY A 228 -18.59 -11.64 5.43
N ALA A 229 -18.41 -10.32 5.39
CA ALA A 229 -17.35 -9.71 4.60
C ALA A 229 -15.98 -9.93 5.27
N SER A 230 -14.95 -10.12 4.47
CA SER A 230 -13.56 -10.28 4.89
C SER A 230 -12.64 -9.47 3.97
N GLY A 231 -11.35 -9.35 4.30
CA GLY A 231 -10.38 -8.63 3.47
C GLY A 231 -10.45 -7.10 3.54
N ILE A 232 -11.50 -6.50 4.10
CA ILE A 232 -11.64 -5.03 4.19
C ILE A 232 -10.43 -4.39 4.87
N GLY A 233 -9.89 -5.01 5.91
CA GLY A 233 -8.71 -4.53 6.64
C GLY A 233 -7.38 -4.75 5.92
N ASP A 234 -7.39 -5.43 4.77
CA ASP A 234 -6.20 -5.70 3.95
C ASP A 234 -6.07 -4.73 2.78
N CYS A 235 -7.15 -4.02 2.42
CA CYS A 235 -7.18 -3.14 1.27
C CYS A 235 -6.79 -1.70 1.64
N PRO A 236 -5.67 -1.18 1.14
CA PRO A 236 -5.39 0.25 1.13
C PRO A 236 -6.38 0.99 0.22
N PRO A 237 -7.22 1.89 0.77
CA PRO A 237 -8.20 2.61 -0.05
C PRO A 237 -7.53 3.63 -0.98
N VAL A 238 -8.21 3.92 -2.10
CA VAL A 238 -7.84 5.00 -3.03
C VAL A 238 -8.97 5.99 -3.18
N SER A 239 -8.67 7.22 -3.63
CA SER A 239 -9.68 8.27 -3.77
C SER A 239 -9.41 9.17 -4.97
N ASP A 240 -10.49 9.59 -5.65
CA ASP A 240 -10.52 10.67 -6.63
C ASP A 240 -10.89 12.04 -5.99
N GLY A 241 -10.93 12.10 -4.66
CA GLY A 241 -11.36 13.25 -3.88
C GLY A 241 -12.88 13.31 -3.64
N SER A 242 -13.70 12.72 -4.50
CA SER A 242 -15.15 12.66 -4.36
C SER A 242 -15.66 11.33 -3.82
N ARG A 243 -14.94 10.26 -4.15
CA ARG A 243 -15.24 8.88 -3.74
C ARG A 243 -14.01 8.19 -3.20
N ILE A 244 -14.25 7.14 -2.43
CA ILE A 244 -13.26 6.22 -1.88
C ILE A 244 -13.55 4.84 -2.44
N TYR A 245 -12.54 4.17 -2.97
CA TYR A 245 -12.65 2.86 -3.61
C TYR A 245 -11.77 1.85 -2.90
N CYS A 246 -12.26 0.64 -2.77
CA CYS A 246 -11.50 -0.53 -2.34
C CYS A 246 -12.24 -1.82 -2.70
N ASP A 247 -11.63 -2.96 -2.40
CA ASP A 247 -12.22 -4.26 -2.55
C ASP A 247 -12.41 -4.97 -1.21
N TYR A 248 -13.15 -6.05 -1.24
CA TYR A 248 -13.36 -6.98 -0.15
C TYR A 248 -13.89 -8.31 -0.70
N VAL A 249 -13.91 -9.33 0.12
CA VAL A 249 -14.52 -10.61 -0.21
C VAL A 249 -15.79 -10.85 0.58
N ALA A 250 -16.77 -11.49 -0.04
CA ALA A 250 -18.06 -11.80 0.54
C ALA A 250 -18.41 -13.28 0.36
N PRO A 251 -19.33 -13.83 1.20
CA PRO A 251 -19.86 -15.15 0.96
C PRO A 251 -20.52 -15.28 -0.42
N VAL A 252 -20.37 -16.43 -1.08
CA VAL A 252 -21.04 -16.71 -2.37
C VAL A 252 -22.56 -16.65 -2.24
N LEU A 253 -23.10 -17.08 -1.08
CA LEU A 253 -24.52 -16.96 -0.77
C LEU A 253 -24.76 -15.61 -0.09
N PRO A 254 -25.52 -14.68 -0.70
CA PRO A 254 -25.64 -13.29 -0.21
C PRO A 254 -26.20 -13.18 1.23
N ASP A 255 -27.05 -14.12 1.64
CA ASP A 255 -27.66 -14.14 2.98
C ASP A 255 -26.82 -14.90 4.03
N SER A 256 -25.66 -15.43 3.63
CA SER A 256 -24.76 -16.12 4.56
C SER A 256 -24.00 -15.11 5.40
N SER A 257 -23.92 -15.35 6.70
CA SER A 257 -23.07 -14.58 7.61
C SER A 257 -21.62 -15.08 7.65
N THR A 258 -21.30 -16.14 6.89
CA THR A 258 -19.98 -16.78 6.87
C THR A 258 -19.63 -17.27 5.48
N ILE A 259 -18.33 -17.23 5.15
CA ILE A 259 -17.78 -17.87 3.96
C ILE A 259 -17.69 -19.38 4.25
N VAL A 260 -18.27 -20.19 3.40
CA VAL A 260 -18.33 -21.67 3.57
C VAL A 260 -17.42 -22.33 2.55
N GLY A 261 -16.56 -23.23 3.02
CA GLY A 261 -15.70 -24.03 2.16
C GLY A 261 -14.64 -23.25 1.40
N ASP A 262 -14.16 -22.15 1.99
CA ASP A 262 -13.12 -21.24 1.43
C ASP A 262 -13.49 -20.62 0.07
N LEU A 263 -14.75 -20.70 -0.37
CA LEU A 263 -15.21 -20.10 -1.61
C LEU A 263 -15.86 -18.73 -1.33
N ALA A 264 -15.32 -17.69 -1.93
CA ALA A 264 -15.75 -16.32 -1.77
C ALA A 264 -15.95 -15.62 -3.12
N VAL A 265 -16.69 -14.52 -3.09
CA VAL A 265 -16.86 -13.58 -4.21
C VAL A 265 -16.03 -12.34 -3.92
N GLU A 266 -15.17 -11.95 -4.83
CA GLU A 266 -14.49 -10.66 -4.78
C GLU A 266 -15.47 -9.55 -5.17
N ARG A 267 -15.47 -8.48 -4.39
CA ARG A 267 -16.35 -7.33 -4.59
C ARG A 267 -15.53 -6.04 -4.50
N VAL A 268 -15.91 -5.10 -5.33
CA VAL A 268 -15.32 -3.75 -5.35
C VAL A 268 -16.41 -2.74 -5.05
N TYR A 269 -16.10 -1.75 -4.23
CA TYR A 269 -17.06 -0.73 -3.83
C TYR A 269 -16.54 0.69 -4.03
N ALA A 270 -17.49 1.63 -4.15
CA ALA A 270 -17.23 3.05 -4.05
C ALA A 270 -18.13 3.69 -2.98
N LEU A 271 -17.53 4.47 -2.09
CA LEU A 271 -18.20 5.26 -1.07
C LEU A 271 -18.06 6.75 -1.40
N ARG A 272 -19.09 7.55 -1.14
CA ARG A 272 -18.97 9.00 -1.20
C ARG A 272 -18.01 9.50 -0.09
N ALA A 273 -17.02 10.29 -0.45
CA ALA A 273 -16.00 10.74 0.49
C ALA A 273 -16.54 11.62 1.62
N THR A 274 -17.63 12.38 1.36
CA THR A 274 -18.18 13.33 2.34
C THR A 274 -18.95 12.67 3.49
N ASP A 275 -19.67 11.57 3.24
CA ASP A 275 -20.58 10.97 4.21
C ASP A 275 -20.52 9.44 4.30
N GLY A 276 -19.63 8.80 3.52
CA GLY A 276 -19.49 7.35 3.50
C GLY A 276 -20.64 6.58 2.85
N THR A 277 -21.55 7.27 2.17
CA THR A 277 -22.69 6.61 1.49
C THR A 277 -22.18 5.74 0.35
N LEU A 278 -22.63 4.48 0.29
CA LEU A 278 -22.33 3.56 -0.80
C LEU A 278 -22.90 4.09 -2.12
N THR A 279 -22.04 4.27 -3.13
CA THR A 279 -22.45 4.71 -4.47
C THR A 279 -22.65 3.54 -5.41
N TRP A 280 -21.77 2.57 -5.38
CA TRP A 280 -21.91 1.30 -6.06
C TRP A 280 -21.08 0.21 -5.36
N ASP A 281 -21.47 -1.04 -5.56
CA ASP A 281 -20.81 -2.25 -5.05
C ASP A 281 -21.03 -3.35 -6.09
N VAL A 282 -19.96 -3.81 -6.73
CA VAL A 282 -20.00 -4.77 -7.83
C VAL A 282 -19.28 -6.05 -7.46
N ALA A 283 -19.87 -7.17 -7.87
CA ALA A 283 -19.23 -8.47 -7.75
C ALA A 283 -18.36 -8.72 -8.99
N LEU A 284 -17.16 -9.21 -8.76
CA LEU A 284 -16.29 -9.76 -9.79
C LEU A 284 -16.46 -11.28 -9.86
N GLU A 285 -15.38 -12.03 -9.79
CA GLU A 285 -15.43 -13.48 -9.83
C GLU A 285 -15.45 -14.12 -8.45
N SER A 286 -15.73 -15.42 -8.43
CA SER A 286 -15.62 -16.27 -7.25
C SER A 286 -14.34 -17.09 -7.31
N GLY A 287 -13.68 -17.26 -6.17
CA GLY A 287 -12.47 -18.06 -6.05
C GLY A 287 -12.25 -18.55 -4.63
N SER A 288 -11.19 -19.31 -4.45
CA SER A 288 -10.82 -19.80 -3.13
C SER A 288 -10.11 -18.70 -2.34
N LEU A 289 -10.47 -18.57 -1.06
CA LEU A 289 -9.78 -17.68 -0.15
C LEU A 289 -8.30 -18.04 -0.05
N PRO A 290 -7.39 -17.08 -0.14
CA PRO A 290 -6.01 -17.32 0.17
C PRO A 290 -5.83 -17.46 1.69
N GLU A 291 -4.72 -18.07 2.10
CA GLU A 291 -4.40 -18.20 3.54
C GLU A 291 -4.24 -16.83 4.24
N ARG A 292 -3.85 -15.81 3.48
CA ARG A 292 -3.62 -14.43 3.97
C ARG A 292 -3.84 -13.41 2.87
N ASN A 293 -4.18 -12.18 3.26
CA ASN A 293 -4.35 -11.02 2.37
C ASN A 293 -5.41 -11.31 1.30
N GLU A 294 -6.64 -11.09 1.69
CA GLU A 294 -7.83 -11.46 0.92
C GLU A 294 -8.25 -10.36 -0.06
N ALA A 295 -7.59 -9.20 -0.02
CA ALA A 295 -7.86 -8.05 -0.88
C ALA A 295 -6.65 -7.70 -1.75
N ALA A 296 -6.91 -7.05 -2.88
CA ALA A 296 -5.91 -6.48 -3.76
C ALA A 296 -5.70 -4.97 -3.47
N ILE A 297 -4.69 -4.37 -4.07
CA ILE A 297 -4.40 -2.94 -3.92
C ILE A 297 -4.81 -2.21 -5.20
N PRO A 298 -5.87 -1.38 -5.16
CA PRO A 298 -6.35 -0.69 -6.34
C PRO A 298 -5.45 0.48 -6.75
N LEU A 299 -5.55 0.85 -8.03
CA LEU A 299 -4.97 2.05 -8.63
C LEU A 299 -6.06 2.83 -9.35
N LEU A 300 -6.10 4.14 -9.17
CA LEU A 300 -6.89 5.07 -9.97
C LEU A 300 -6.02 5.72 -11.05
N SER A 301 -6.44 5.64 -12.30
CA SER A 301 -5.81 6.37 -13.40
C SER A 301 -6.79 6.59 -14.55
N ASP A 302 -6.82 7.79 -15.13
CA ASP A 302 -7.63 8.16 -16.31
C ASP A 302 -9.11 7.75 -16.23
N GLY A 303 -9.75 7.85 -15.06
CA GLY A 303 -11.15 7.52 -14.86
C GLY A 303 -11.44 6.01 -14.75
N LEU A 304 -10.40 5.20 -14.65
CA LEU A 304 -10.49 3.75 -14.44
C LEU A 304 -9.88 3.36 -13.09
N LEU A 305 -10.49 2.34 -12.48
CA LEU A 305 -9.99 1.65 -11.30
C LEU A 305 -9.38 0.32 -11.75
N TYR A 306 -8.07 0.17 -11.55
CA TYR A 306 -7.34 -1.06 -11.86
C TYR A 306 -7.08 -1.83 -10.58
N LEU A 307 -7.38 -3.12 -10.59
CA LEU A 307 -7.04 -4.02 -9.49
C LEU A 307 -6.87 -5.45 -10.00
N GLY A 308 -6.01 -6.20 -9.32
CA GLY A 308 -5.94 -7.64 -9.48
C GLY A 308 -7.03 -8.33 -8.70
N SER A 309 -7.02 -9.66 -8.72
CA SER A 309 -7.81 -10.47 -7.82
C SER A 309 -6.89 -11.24 -6.87
N ALA A 310 -7.24 -11.22 -5.58
CA ALA A 310 -6.58 -12.04 -4.57
C ALA A 310 -7.06 -13.50 -4.63
N LEU A 311 -8.24 -13.76 -5.21
CA LEU A 311 -8.90 -15.06 -5.29
C LEU A 311 -8.55 -15.83 -6.56
N THR A 312 -8.28 -15.12 -7.65
CA THR A 312 -8.21 -15.69 -9.01
C THR A 312 -7.10 -15.03 -9.84
N PRO A 313 -6.64 -15.65 -10.94
CA PRO A 313 -5.64 -15.06 -11.80
C PRO A 313 -6.25 -14.08 -12.82
N TRP A 314 -6.95 -13.06 -12.34
CA TRP A 314 -7.53 -12.01 -13.19
C TRP A 314 -7.04 -10.63 -12.79
N MET A 315 -6.94 -9.77 -13.79
CA MET A 315 -6.72 -8.34 -13.67
C MET A 315 -7.90 -7.60 -14.31
N HIS A 316 -8.39 -6.56 -13.63
CA HIS A 316 -9.61 -5.83 -14.00
C HIS A 316 -9.34 -4.35 -14.19
N ALA A 317 -10.16 -3.72 -15.04
CA ALA A 317 -10.36 -2.28 -15.06
C ALA A 317 -11.86 -1.99 -15.01
N LEU A 318 -12.25 -1.16 -14.06
CA LEU A 318 -13.62 -0.73 -13.83
C LEU A 318 -13.74 0.76 -14.11
N ASP A 319 -14.88 1.18 -14.65
CA ASP A 319 -15.25 2.59 -14.75
C ASP A 319 -15.54 3.15 -13.35
N VAL A 320 -14.89 4.23 -12.95
CA VAL A 320 -14.97 4.78 -11.59
C VAL A 320 -16.36 5.33 -11.25
N GLU A 321 -17.12 5.82 -12.26
CA GLU A 321 -18.43 6.42 -12.04
C GLU A 321 -19.52 5.36 -11.80
N SER A 322 -19.47 4.26 -12.53
CA SER A 322 -20.51 3.24 -12.56
C SER A 322 -20.13 1.93 -11.89
N GLY A 323 -18.84 1.66 -11.67
CA GLY A 323 -18.33 0.36 -11.26
C GLY A 323 -18.40 -0.71 -12.37
N MET A 324 -18.80 -0.34 -13.60
CA MET A 324 -18.92 -1.31 -14.70
C MET A 324 -17.54 -1.80 -15.15
N LEU A 325 -17.45 -3.09 -15.42
CA LEU A 325 -16.27 -3.71 -15.99
C LEU A 325 -16.00 -3.16 -17.40
N VAL A 326 -14.83 -2.55 -17.60
CA VAL A 326 -14.37 -2.04 -18.90
C VAL A 326 -13.60 -3.13 -19.64
N TRP A 327 -12.67 -3.79 -18.95
CA TRP A 327 -11.97 -4.97 -19.43
C TRP A 327 -11.51 -5.83 -18.26
N GLU A 328 -11.33 -7.12 -18.59
CA GLU A 328 -10.67 -8.09 -17.72
C GLU A 328 -9.61 -8.86 -18.50
N LYS A 329 -8.56 -9.29 -17.83
CA LYS A 329 -7.47 -10.05 -18.43
C LYS A 329 -7.05 -11.17 -17.53
N ARG A 330 -7.14 -12.41 -18.05
CA ARG A 330 -6.55 -13.56 -17.37
C ARG A 330 -5.03 -13.51 -17.49
N ILE A 331 -4.38 -13.70 -16.37
CA ILE A 331 -2.93 -13.71 -16.20
C ILE A 331 -2.47 -15.06 -15.64
N ARG A 332 -1.25 -15.17 -15.11
CA ARG A 332 -0.71 -16.49 -14.71
C ARG A 332 -0.88 -16.81 -13.23
N GLY A 333 -1.01 -15.81 -12.37
CA GLY A 333 -1.21 -15.96 -10.94
C GLY A 333 -2.08 -14.85 -10.38
N ALA A 334 -2.60 -15.00 -9.16
CA ALA A 334 -3.33 -13.95 -8.47
C ALA A 334 -2.46 -12.69 -8.31
N VAL A 335 -3.08 -11.51 -8.32
CA VAL A 335 -2.41 -10.21 -8.10
C VAL A 335 -2.98 -9.58 -6.84
N LYS A 336 -2.20 -9.61 -5.77
CA LYS A 336 -2.53 -9.00 -4.47
C LYS A 336 -1.89 -7.63 -4.29
N GLY A 337 -0.71 -7.44 -4.88
CA GLY A 337 -0.02 -6.15 -4.88
C GLY A 337 -0.68 -5.12 -5.78
N GLY A 338 -0.30 -3.87 -5.60
CA GLY A 338 -0.79 -2.77 -6.43
C GLY A 338 -0.15 -2.76 -7.82
N VAL A 339 -0.71 -1.92 -8.66
CA VAL A 339 -0.23 -1.67 -10.02
C VAL A 339 0.30 -0.24 -10.14
N VAL A 340 1.07 0.07 -11.17
CA VAL A 340 1.48 1.43 -11.55
C VAL A 340 1.13 1.69 -13.01
N ASP A 341 0.62 2.87 -13.32
CA ASP A 341 0.39 3.33 -14.69
C ASP A 341 1.52 4.29 -15.12
N VAL A 342 2.18 3.94 -16.20
CA VAL A 342 3.17 4.81 -16.83
C VAL A 342 2.78 5.03 -18.30
N ASN A 343 2.30 6.23 -18.59
CA ASN A 343 1.91 6.63 -19.95
C ASN A 343 0.89 5.68 -20.61
N GLY A 344 -0.13 5.25 -19.88
CA GLY A 344 -1.21 4.39 -20.38
C GLY A 344 -0.82 2.92 -20.52
N ILE A 345 0.22 2.50 -19.79
CA ILE A 345 0.60 1.09 -19.63
C ILE A 345 0.66 0.78 -18.14
N VAL A 346 -0.15 -0.17 -17.71
CA VAL A 346 -0.16 -0.64 -16.32
C VAL A 346 0.84 -1.78 -16.13
N TYR A 347 1.68 -1.67 -15.07
CA TYR A 347 2.70 -2.65 -14.71
C TYR A 347 2.42 -3.22 -13.33
N PHE A 348 2.60 -4.52 -13.18
CA PHE A 348 2.41 -5.23 -11.91
C PHE A 348 3.14 -6.58 -11.88
N GLY A 349 3.25 -7.17 -10.70
CA GLY A 349 3.73 -8.54 -10.52
C GLY A 349 2.59 -9.47 -10.09
N ASP A 350 2.68 -10.77 -10.43
CA ASP A 350 1.72 -11.79 -10.02
C ASP A 350 2.35 -12.92 -9.17
N LEU A 351 1.53 -13.71 -8.51
CA LEU A 351 1.97 -14.89 -7.76
C LEU A 351 2.54 -16.01 -8.64
N GLY A 352 2.28 -15.97 -9.95
CA GLY A 352 2.90 -16.87 -10.93
C GLY A 352 4.35 -16.52 -11.27
N GLY A 353 4.86 -15.43 -10.73
CA GLY A 353 6.25 -14.99 -10.90
C GLY A 353 6.49 -14.14 -12.14
N TYR A 354 5.48 -13.55 -12.71
CA TYR A 354 5.57 -12.69 -13.87
C TYR A 354 5.45 -11.22 -13.50
N LEU A 355 6.23 -10.39 -14.19
CA LEU A 355 5.98 -8.97 -14.35
C LEU A 355 5.21 -8.76 -15.64
N TRP A 356 4.15 -7.97 -15.57
CA TRP A 356 3.24 -7.69 -16.69
C TRP A 356 3.29 -6.23 -17.10
N ALA A 357 3.05 -6.00 -18.40
CA ALA A 357 2.77 -4.69 -18.98
C ALA A 357 1.49 -4.81 -19.83
N LEU A 358 0.40 -4.16 -19.43
CA LEU A 358 -0.86 -4.15 -20.17
C LEU A 358 -1.19 -2.74 -20.62
N ASN A 359 -1.80 -2.62 -21.81
CA ASN A 359 -2.38 -1.35 -22.24
C ASN A 359 -3.54 -0.99 -21.29
N ALA A 360 -3.46 0.16 -20.65
CA ALA A 360 -4.38 0.60 -19.61
C ALA A 360 -5.85 0.65 -20.09
N LYS A 361 -6.10 1.10 -21.32
CA LYS A 361 -7.45 1.26 -21.87
C LYS A 361 -8.11 -0.03 -22.34
N THR A 362 -7.31 -1.04 -22.72
CA THR A 362 -7.82 -2.22 -23.44
C THR A 362 -7.51 -3.55 -22.77
N GLY A 363 -6.66 -3.59 -21.75
CA GLY A 363 -6.16 -4.82 -21.13
C GLY A 363 -5.27 -5.68 -22.05
N ARG A 364 -4.92 -5.17 -23.26
CA ARG A 364 -4.06 -5.92 -24.20
C ARG A 364 -2.65 -6.02 -23.63
N VAL A 365 -2.09 -7.23 -23.67
CA VAL A 365 -0.71 -7.47 -23.25
C VAL A 365 0.25 -6.71 -24.18
N VAL A 366 1.11 -5.88 -23.58
CA VAL A 366 2.20 -5.17 -24.23
C VAL A 366 3.52 -5.91 -24.03
N GLY A 367 3.63 -6.63 -22.91
CA GLY A 367 4.74 -7.51 -22.60
C GLY A 367 4.54 -8.22 -21.26
N ASP A 368 5.30 -9.29 -21.08
CA ASP A 368 5.38 -10.01 -19.81
C ASP A 368 6.80 -10.58 -19.64
N LYS A 369 7.23 -10.76 -18.40
CA LYS A 369 8.55 -11.30 -18.09
C LYS A 369 8.52 -12.20 -16.86
N TYR A 370 8.96 -13.46 -17.04
CA TYR A 370 9.10 -14.40 -15.94
C TYR A 370 10.36 -14.09 -15.11
N MET A 371 10.19 -13.94 -13.80
CA MET A 371 11.23 -13.49 -12.88
C MET A 371 11.73 -14.59 -11.91
N HIS A 372 11.20 -15.82 -12.04
CA HIS A 372 11.54 -16.96 -11.18
C HIS A 372 11.29 -16.74 -9.68
N THR A 373 10.37 -15.84 -9.33
CA THR A 373 9.96 -15.54 -7.95
C THR A 373 8.58 -14.93 -7.95
N ALA A 374 7.73 -15.32 -7.00
CA ALA A 374 6.39 -14.76 -6.86
C ALA A 374 6.45 -13.28 -6.37
N PHE A 375 5.42 -12.52 -6.76
CA PHE A 375 5.17 -11.17 -6.27
C PHE A 375 3.84 -11.19 -5.52
N ASN A 376 3.90 -10.95 -4.21
CA ASN A 376 2.75 -11.01 -3.33
C ASN A 376 2.17 -9.59 -3.12
N VAL A 377 1.93 -9.18 -1.89
CA VAL A 377 1.30 -7.89 -1.55
C VAL A 377 2.20 -6.67 -1.75
N GLY A 378 3.53 -6.84 -1.82
CA GLY A 378 4.46 -5.75 -2.12
C GLY A 378 4.21 -5.16 -3.50
N SER A 379 3.80 -3.89 -3.54
CA SER A 379 3.47 -3.20 -4.79
C SER A 379 4.72 -2.66 -5.48
N PRO A 380 4.76 -2.61 -6.82
CA PRO A 380 5.85 -1.97 -7.53
C PRO A 380 5.79 -0.44 -7.39
N ILE A 381 6.95 0.18 -7.51
CA ILE A 381 7.10 1.60 -7.79
C ILE A 381 7.86 1.77 -9.10
N VAL A 382 7.72 2.92 -9.73
CA VAL A 382 8.52 3.30 -10.89
C VAL A 382 9.29 4.57 -10.57
N ASP A 383 10.62 4.52 -10.76
CA ASP A 383 11.50 5.68 -10.71
C ASP A 383 12.06 5.91 -12.13
N GLY A 384 11.71 7.02 -12.74
CA GLY A 384 12.01 7.30 -14.13
C GLY A 384 11.48 6.22 -15.09
N HIS A 385 12.38 5.39 -15.61
CA HIS A 385 12.08 4.29 -16.53
C HIS A 385 12.34 2.90 -15.92
N THR A 386 12.51 2.82 -14.60
CA THR A 386 12.83 1.60 -13.87
C THR A 386 11.70 1.21 -12.94
N LEU A 387 11.17 0.00 -13.08
CA LEU A 387 10.28 -0.62 -12.12
C LEU A 387 11.10 -1.24 -10.99
N ILE A 388 10.72 -0.97 -9.74
CA ILE A 388 11.34 -1.55 -8.55
C ILE A 388 10.28 -2.26 -7.72
N ILE A 389 10.53 -3.51 -7.34
CA ILE A 389 9.57 -4.36 -6.63
C ILE A 389 10.28 -5.34 -5.70
N GLY A 390 9.66 -5.63 -4.56
CA GLY A 390 10.04 -6.71 -3.66
C GLY A 390 9.41 -8.04 -4.07
N SER A 391 10.04 -9.15 -3.72
CA SER A 391 9.58 -10.50 -4.06
C SER A 391 9.51 -11.44 -2.87
N ASP A 392 8.80 -12.57 -3.04
CA ASP A 392 8.68 -13.62 -2.02
C ASP A 392 9.99 -14.36 -1.74
N SER A 393 10.92 -14.39 -2.70
CA SER A 393 12.27 -14.93 -2.45
C SER A 393 13.16 -14.02 -1.61
N GLY A 394 12.70 -12.81 -1.31
CA GLY A 394 13.47 -11.81 -0.55
C GLY A 394 14.37 -10.95 -1.41
N ALA A 395 14.17 -10.92 -2.70
CA ALA A 395 14.89 -10.03 -3.61
C ALA A 395 14.16 -8.71 -3.78
N VAL A 396 14.92 -7.60 -3.75
CA VAL A 396 14.52 -6.33 -4.37
C VAL A 396 15.02 -6.34 -5.80
N ILE A 397 14.14 -6.09 -6.74
CA ILE A 397 14.44 -6.16 -8.18
C ILE A 397 14.17 -4.80 -8.81
N ALA A 398 15.17 -4.22 -9.46
CA ALA A 398 15.04 -3.08 -10.33
C ALA A 398 15.20 -3.53 -11.78
N ILE A 399 14.27 -3.14 -12.65
CA ILE A 399 14.25 -3.56 -14.03
C ILE A 399 13.74 -2.43 -14.94
N PRO A 400 14.40 -2.14 -16.07
CA PRO A 400 13.89 -1.17 -17.04
C PRO A 400 12.51 -1.59 -17.56
N LEU A 401 11.57 -0.65 -17.67
CA LEU A 401 10.25 -0.90 -18.24
C LEU A 401 10.32 -1.50 -19.65
N SER A 402 11.31 -1.10 -20.44
CA SER A 402 11.57 -1.65 -21.77
C SER A 402 11.89 -3.15 -21.77
N ALA A 403 12.52 -3.65 -20.70
CA ALA A 403 12.86 -5.07 -20.58
C ALA A 403 11.66 -5.97 -20.25
N ILE A 404 10.55 -5.39 -19.77
CA ILE A 404 9.28 -6.09 -19.58
C ILE A 404 8.52 -6.14 -20.90
N ARG A 405 8.56 -5.05 -21.70
CA ARG A 405 7.88 -4.96 -23.00
C ARG A 405 8.51 -5.83 -24.09
N ALA A 406 9.84 -5.97 -24.08
CA ALA A 406 10.59 -6.67 -25.13
C ALA A 406 10.43 -8.20 -25.11
N SER A 407 9.91 -8.78 -24.04
CA SER A 407 9.79 -10.24 -23.90
C SER A 407 8.66 -10.86 -24.72
N HIS A 408 7.77 -10.05 -25.27
CA HIS A 408 6.62 -10.51 -26.08
C HIS A 408 6.95 -10.68 -27.59
N ASP A 409 8.13 -10.20 -28.04
CA ASP A 409 8.58 -10.26 -29.43
C ASP A 409 9.54 -11.45 -29.72
N SER A 410 9.69 -12.41 -28.80
CA SER A 410 10.58 -13.57 -28.93
C SER A 410 9.86 -14.92 -28.97
#